data_e845ab25cf6141ab6d196914c18edd83
#
_entry.id   e845ab25cf6141ab6d196914c18edd83
#
_cell.length_a   1.000
_cell.length_b   1.000
_cell.length_c   1.000
_cell.angle_alpha   90.00
_cell.angle_beta   90.00
_cell.angle_gamma   90.00
#
_symmetry.space_group_name_H-M   'P 1'
#
loop_
_entity.id
_entity.type
_entity.pdbx_description
1 polymer ?
#
loop_
_entity_poly.entity_id
_entity_poly.type
_entity_poly.pdbx_seq_one_letter_code
_entity_poly.pdbx_strand_id
1 'polypeptide(L)'
;MRLFQSSAASAVLAATLFPLLVQSFQLQTGWIHRNSATRPSPSTTQLPMTALQQKQPGTAVMDVPWEELGFEFRPTNSHVRMTYKENEGWGEPELVQEPYINLHIGATALHYGQACFEGLKAFCHADGSVNVFRPDENAKRMQNSCDRIMMPQLPTDKFVQAVQTVVQDNMEYVPPYGSGGALYIRPLLFGSGPRIGVQPAAEYTFLILVIPVGDYYKGGLSSPVNALLIEDFDRAAPRGVGSVKVAGNYAADLLPNMLSKKKGFPVGLYLDAQTQSFVEEFSTSNFVGIDNAANKYVTPKSPSVLPSITNKSLMQIAADEGLVVEERPIPVEELESFDEVLAVGTAVVVTPVGSITRLNVDAGEMKKYQFGSKDTIGPTTRKLYNRVRAIQNGEEEDKYGWNFKVN
;
A
#
# COMPACT_ATOMS: atom_id res chain seq x y z
N MET A 1 21.39 -33.69 51.53
CA MET A 1 22.86 -33.80 51.66
C MET A 1 23.44 -34.38 50.40
N ARG A 2 24.37 -33.67 49.77
CA ARG A 2 25.07 -33.79 48.47
C ARG A 2 24.40 -32.99 47.35
N LEU A 3 24.85 -31.82 47.14
CA LEU A 3 26.09 -31.19 46.64
C LEU A 3 26.08 -30.99 45.10
N PHE A 4 26.01 -29.71 44.80
CA PHE A 4 26.36 -29.06 43.52
C PHE A 4 27.66 -29.62 42.93
N GLN A 5 27.67 -29.83 41.62
CA GLN A 5 28.86 -29.57 40.82
C GLN A 5 28.49 -28.95 39.49
N SER A 6 29.05 -27.80 39.28
CA SER A 6 29.05 -26.98 38.10
C SER A 6 29.80 -27.62 36.93
N SER A 7 29.32 -27.47 35.71
CA SER A 7 30.20 -27.47 34.54
C SER A 7 30.07 -26.16 33.78
N ALA A 8 31.02 -25.27 34.05
CA ALA A 8 31.32 -24.09 33.26
C ALA A 8 32.13 -24.53 32.03
N ALA A 9 31.47 -24.72 30.90
CA ALA A 9 32.17 -24.92 29.62
C ALA A 9 31.17 -24.72 28.45
N SER A 10 30.72 -23.50 28.23
CA SER A 10 30.06 -23.07 26.95
C SER A 10 29.89 -21.53 26.84
N ALA A 11 30.91 -20.81 27.24
CA ALA A 11 30.88 -19.34 27.17
C ALA A 11 32.15 -18.75 26.53
N VAL A 12 32.71 -19.39 25.50
CA VAL A 12 33.89 -18.88 24.77
C VAL A 12 33.77 -19.24 23.28
N LEU A 13 32.68 -18.95 22.60
CA LEU A 13 32.62 -18.99 21.12
C LEU A 13 31.64 -18.00 20.47
N ALA A 14 31.30 -16.93 21.14
CA ALA A 14 30.42 -15.90 20.59
C ALA A 14 31.05 -14.49 20.47
N ALA A 15 32.39 -14.38 20.58
CA ALA A 15 33.08 -13.07 20.64
C ALA A 15 34.07 -12.81 19.50
N THR A 16 34.03 -13.54 18.38
CA THR A 16 35.02 -13.33 17.29
C THR A 16 34.44 -13.18 15.87
N LEU A 17 33.19 -12.77 15.70
CA LEU A 17 32.61 -12.53 14.37
C LEU A 17 31.88 -11.16 14.23
N PHE A 18 32.30 -10.17 15.01
CA PHE A 18 31.91 -8.78 14.76
C PHE A 18 33.15 -7.87 14.83
N PRO A 19 33.91 -7.74 13.75
CA PRO A 19 34.15 -6.47 13.11
C PRO A 19 34.52 -6.62 11.63
N LEU A 20 33.59 -6.47 10.71
CA LEU A 20 33.92 -6.27 9.28
C LEU A 20 32.65 -5.89 8.46
N LEU A 21 31.89 -4.88 8.92
CA LEU A 21 30.89 -4.25 8.05
C LEU A 21 30.51 -2.83 8.55
N VAL A 22 31.54 -2.04 8.93
CA VAL A 22 31.40 -0.59 9.11
C VAL A 22 32.54 0.06 8.35
N GLN A 23 32.50 -0.04 7.03
CA GLN A 23 33.29 0.82 6.15
C GLN A 23 32.53 0.92 4.83
N SER A 24 31.89 2.04 4.66
CA SER A 24 31.66 2.76 3.39
C SER A 24 30.32 3.50 3.41
N PHE A 25 30.24 4.57 4.14
CA PHE A 25 29.41 5.72 3.81
C PHE A 25 30.02 6.97 4.45
N GLN A 26 31.12 7.46 3.86
CA GLN A 26 31.53 8.85 4.06
C GLN A 26 30.84 9.69 2.99
N LEU A 27 29.75 10.33 3.39
CA LEU A 27 29.19 11.44 2.64
C LEU A 27 30.06 12.68 2.89
N GLN A 28 30.62 13.22 1.84
CA GLN A 28 31.29 14.52 1.82
C GLN A 28 30.26 15.61 2.12
N THR A 29 30.30 16.18 3.32
CA THR A 29 29.58 17.40 3.65
C THR A 29 30.45 18.60 3.28
N GLY A 30 30.24 19.12 2.08
CA GLY A 30 30.74 20.44 1.70
C GLY A 30 29.81 21.53 2.21
N TRP A 31 30.18 22.20 3.29
CA TRP A 31 29.49 23.41 3.77
C TRP A 31 29.89 24.60 2.89
N ILE A 32 28.97 25.11 2.09
CA ILE A 32 29.13 26.39 1.39
C ILE A 32 28.48 27.48 2.25
N HIS A 33 29.32 28.33 2.85
CA HIS A 33 28.87 29.61 3.42
C HIS A 33 28.34 30.50 2.30
N ARG A 34 27.07 30.83 2.32
CA ARG A 34 26.50 31.91 1.52
C ARG A 34 26.31 33.17 2.37
N ASN A 35 26.97 34.22 1.93
CA ASN A 35 26.84 35.57 2.45
C ASN A 35 25.39 36.09 2.34
N SER A 36 24.97 36.82 3.36
CA SER A 36 23.74 37.56 3.42
C SER A 36 23.72 38.69 2.37
N ALA A 37 22.91 38.53 1.33
CA ALA A 37 22.55 39.59 0.42
C ALA A 37 21.09 40.04 0.73
N THR A 38 20.92 41.34 0.92
CA THR A 38 19.67 42.06 1.13
C THR A 38 18.66 41.77 0.01
N ARG A 39 17.44 41.37 0.39
CA ARG A 39 16.32 41.15 -0.55
C ARG A 39 15.82 42.51 -1.08
N PRO A 40 15.64 42.68 -2.40
CA PRO A 40 14.85 43.76 -2.95
C PRO A 40 13.33 43.50 -2.76
N SER A 41 12.57 44.54 -2.53
CA SER A 41 11.11 44.56 -2.44
C SER A 41 10.45 43.97 -3.70
N PRO A 42 9.33 43.24 -3.60
CA PRO A 42 8.65 42.73 -4.78
C PRO A 42 7.95 43.86 -5.55
N SER A 43 8.41 44.11 -6.78
CA SER A 43 7.65 44.91 -7.74
C SER A 43 6.47 44.04 -8.22
N THR A 44 5.26 44.54 -8.04
CA THR A 44 4.02 43.97 -8.58
C THR A 44 3.99 44.17 -10.10
N THR A 45 4.62 43.24 -10.83
CA THR A 45 4.37 43.14 -12.26
C THR A 45 3.18 42.20 -12.43
N GLN A 46 2.00 42.76 -12.76
CA GLN A 46 0.87 41.96 -13.24
C GLN A 46 1.32 41.25 -14.52
N LEU A 47 1.51 39.95 -14.46
CA LEU A 47 1.66 39.11 -15.63
C LEU A 47 0.32 39.12 -16.40
N PRO A 48 0.33 39.17 -17.75
CA PRO A 48 -0.91 39.10 -18.54
C PRO A 48 -1.57 37.73 -18.22
N MET A 49 -2.92 37.76 -18.07
CA MET A 49 -3.75 36.58 -18.01
C MET A 49 -3.61 35.78 -19.31
N THR A 50 -2.56 35.01 -19.42
CA THR A 50 -2.51 33.90 -20.38
C THR A 50 -3.63 32.94 -19.97
N ALA A 51 -4.53 32.64 -20.92
CA ALA A 51 -5.54 31.60 -20.70
C ALA A 51 -4.91 30.41 -20.03
N LEU A 52 -5.41 30.03 -18.84
CA LEU A 52 -4.97 28.86 -18.11
C LEU A 52 -5.11 27.68 -19.10
N GLN A 53 -4.00 27.24 -19.66
CA GLN A 53 -3.97 26.01 -20.43
C GLN A 53 -4.49 24.91 -19.51
N GLN A 54 -5.63 24.34 -19.86
CA GLN A 54 -6.23 23.26 -19.10
C GLN A 54 -5.22 22.11 -19.06
N LYS A 55 -4.73 21.77 -17.87
CA LYS A 55 -3.80 20.66 -17.67
C LYS A 55 -4.42 19.37 -18.21
N GLN A 56 -3.67 18.62 -18.99
CA GLN A 56 -4.12 17.38 -19.63
C GLN A 56 -3.32 16.19 -19.13
N PRO A 57 -3.91 14.99 -19.00
CA PRO A 57 -3.18 13.78 -18.66
C PRO A 57 -1.98 13.53 -19.58
N GLY A 58 -0.88 13.04 -19.03
CA GLY A 58 0.31 12.65 -19.79
C GLY A 58 1.15 13.79 -20.34
N THR A 59 0.91 15.04 -19.92
CA THR A 59 1.67 16.21 -20.46
C THR A 59 2.83 16.66 -19.57
N ALA A 60 2.98 16.09 -18.37
CA ALA A 60 4.14 16.38 -17.52
C ALA A 60 5.45 15.84 -18.15
N VAL A 61 6.53 16.59 -17.93
CA VAL A 61 7.88 16.13 -18.31
C VAL A 61 8.34 15.09 -17.29
N MET A 62 8.55 13.88 -17.77
CA MET A 62 8.95 12.73 -16.94
C MET A 62 10.42 12.37 -17.15
N ASP A 63 11.04 11.79 -16.11
CA ASP A 63 12.42 11.26 -16.13
C ASP A 63 12.55 9.93 -16.90
N VAL A 64 11.42 9.22 -17.06
CA VAL A 64 11.30 7.95 -17.81
C VAL A 64 10.03 7.96 -18.66
N PRO A 65 9.94 7.15 -19.73
CA PRO A 65 8.69 6.92 -20.47
C PRO A 65 7.55 6.46 -19.55
N TRP A 66 6.32 6.81 -19.88
CA TRP A 66 5.14 6.44 -19.08
C TRP A 66 4.97 4.92 -18.91
N GLU A 67 5.39 4.16 -19.89
CA GLU A 67 5.33 2.68 -19.93
C GLU A 67 6.41 2.02 -19.06
N GLU A 68 7.45 2.77 -18.68
CA GLU A 68 8.57 2.30 -17.85
C GLU A 68 8.45 2.73 -16.38
N LEU A 69 7.35 3.36 -16.02
CA LEU A 69 7.11 3.74 -14.63
C LEU A 69 7.12 2.52 -13.70
N GLY A 70 7.80 2.65 -12.59
CA GLY A 70 7.72 1.76 -11.43
C GLY A 70 6.87 2.37 -10.33
N PHE A 71 7.25 2.11 -9.07
CA PHE A 71 6.56 2.62 -7.89
C PHE A 71 7.46 3.56 -7.06
N GLU A 72 8.42 4.21 -7.70
CA GLU A 72 9.33 5.15 -7.06
C GLU A 72 8.65 6.50 -6.83
N PHE A 73 9.10 7.20 -5.77
CA PHE A 73 8.66 8.56 -5.51
C PHE A 73 9.11 9.50 -6.62
N ARG A 74 8.16 10.25 -7.17
CA ARG A 74 8.40 11.35 -8.11
C ARG A 74 7.66 12.59 -7.63
N PRO A 75 8.32 13.77 -7.60
CA PRO A 75 7.66 15.00 -7.20
C PRO A 75 6.57 15.37 -8.21
N THR A 76 5.49 15.95 -7.70
CA THR A 76 4.36 16.49 -8.45
C THR A 76 4.14 17.94 -8.04
N ASN A 77 3.11 18.62 -8.54
CA ASN A 77 2.92 20.06 -8.29
C ASN A 77 2.66 20.38 -6.82
N SER A 78 1.77 19.60 -6.21
CA SER A 78 1.27 19.89 -4.87
C SER A 78 0.73 18.64 -4.18
N HIS A 79 0.53 18.77 -2.90
CA HIS A 79 -0.28 17.86 -2.11
C HIS A 79 -1.45 18.62 -1.47
N VAL A 80 -2.50 17.91 -1.07
CA VAL A 80 -3.55 18.47 -0.24
C VAL A 80 -3.16 18.33 1.23
N ARG A 81 -3.45 19.38 2.02
CA ARG A 81 -3.37 19.35 3.47
C ARG A 81 -4.69 19.83 4.08
N MET A 82 -5.15 19.15 5.13
CA MET A 82 -6.25 19.57 5.99
C MET A 82 -5.83 19.38 7.46
N THR A 83 -6.28 20.25 8.33
CA THR A 83 -6.02 20.15 9.77
C THR A 83 -7.34 19.96 10.52
N TYR A 84 -7.32 19.08 11.52
CA TYR A 84 -8.40 18.94 12.49
C TYR A 84 -7.93 19.48 13.85
N LYS A 85 -8.77 20.26 14.50
CA LYS A 85 -8.60 20.66 15.89
C LYS A 85 -9.86 20.31 16.69
N GLU A 86 -9.67 19.86 17.91
CA GLU A 86 -10.75 19.32 18.77
C GLU A 86 -11.97 20.25 18.88
N ASN A 87 -11.77 21.57 18.94
CA ASN A 87 -12.86 22.54 19.10
C ASN A 87 -13.32 23.20 17.79
N GLU A 88 -12.65 22.94 16.65
CA GLU A 88 -12.90 23.59 15.36
C GLU A 88 -13.39 22.56 14.30
N GLY A 89 -13.09 21.28 14.48
CA GLY A 89 -13.35 20.23 13.51
C GLY A 89 -12.34 20.25 12.34
N TRP A 90 -12.73 19.70 11.20
CA TRP A 90 -11.94 19.66 9.98
C TRP A 90 -11.97 20.99 9.23
N GLY A 91 -10.78 21.52 8.92
CA GLY A 91 -10.62 22.64 7.96
C GLY A 91 -10.93 22.21 6.52
N GLU A 92 -10.82 23.16 5.59
CA GLU A 92 -10.98 22.92 4.16
C GLU A 92 -9.66 22.40 3.54
N PRO A 93 -9.72 21.67 2.39
CA PRO A 93 -8.52 21.21 1.70
C PRO A 93 -7.72 22.37 1.11
N GLU A 94 -6.43 22.43 1.46
CA GLU A 94 -5.46 23.40 0.98
C GLU A 94 -4.45 22.70 0.05
N LEU A 95 -4.18 23.29 -1.13
CA LEU A 95 -3.09 22.87 -2.01
C LEU A 95 -1.77 23.47 -1.53
N VAL A 96 -0.78 22.61 -1.26
CA VAL A 96 0.53 22.98 -0.71
C VAL A 96 1.63 22.43 -1.63
N GLN A 97 2.52 23.30 -2.10
CA GLN A 97 3.65 22.92 -2.96
C GLN A 97 4.90 22.50 -2.18
N GLU A 98 5.07 23.02 -0.95
CA GLU A 98 6.22 22.70 -0.10
C GLU A 98 6.14 21.23 0.37
N PRO A 99 7.10 20.36 0.01
CA PRO A 99 7.04 18.92 0.32
C PRO A 99 7.40 18.59 1.77
N TYR A 100 7.87 19.57 2.55
CA TYR A 100 8.22 19.39 3.95
C TYR A 100 7.09 19.82 4.87
N ILE A 101 6.91 19.11 5.96
CA ILE A 101 5.96 19.46 7.02
C ILE A 101 6.72 19.93 8.27
N ASN A 102 6.21 21.00 8.90
CA ASN A 102 6.69 21.41 10.21
C ASN A 102 5.84 20.67 11.26
N LEU A 103 6.46 19.75 12.00
CA LEU A 103 5.80 18.90 12.96
C LEU A 103 6.38 19.12 14.37
N HIS A 104 5.51 19.29 15.37
CA HIS A 104 5.96 19.41 16.74
C HIS A 104 6.64 18.13 17.23
N ILE A 105 7.77 18.25 17.94
CA ILE A 105 8.55 17.10 18.42
C ILE A 105 7.75 16.17 19.34
N GLY A 106 6.72 16.65 20.01
CA GLY A 106 5.81 15.88 20.85
C GLY A 106 4.59 15.31 20.12
N ALA A 107 4.55 15.32 18.78
CA ALA A 107 3.44 14.78 18.01
C ALA A 107 3.23 13.28 18.29
N THR A 108 1.99 12.85 18.48
CA THR A 108 1.66 11.45 18.81
C THR A 108 2.05 10.47 17.71
N ALA A 109 2.09 10.93 16.46
CA ALA A 109 2.59 10.13 15.34
C ALA A 109 4.05 9.72 15.51
N LEU A 110 4.90 10.61 16.05
CA LEU A 110 6.33 10.34 16.26
C LEU A 110 6.59 9.39 17.43
N HIS A 111 5.78 9.49 18.50
CA HIS A 111 6.03 8.73 19.72
C HIS A 111 5.25 7.41 19.77
N TYR A 112 4.05 7.36 19.23
CA TYR A 112 3.14 6.22 19.37
C TYR A 112 2.67 5.66 18.03
N GLY A 113 3.15 6.20 16.89
CA GLY A 113 2.71 5.77 15.58
C GLY A 113 1.20 5.99 15.33
N GLN A 114 0.59 7.01 15.99
CA GLN A 114 -0.82 7.33 15.78
C GLN A 114 -1.02 7.91 14.37
N ALA A 115 -1.08 6.99 13.39
CA ALA A 115 -1.21 7.30 11.97
C ALA A 115 -1.90 6.16 11.23
N CYS A 116 -2.75 6.51 10.27
CA CYS A 116 -3.32 5.58 9.29
C CYS A 116 -3.22 6.18 7.89
N PHE A 117 -3.24 5.31 6.87
CA PHE A 117 -3.10 5.77 5.49
C PHE A 117 -4.01 4.98 4.56
N GLU A 118 -4.17 5.51 3.35
CA GLU A 118 -4.91 4.86 2.29
C GLU A 118 -4.08 4.80 1.00
N GLY A 119 -4.56 4.03 0.05
CA GLY A 119 -3.99 3.95 -1.28
C GLY A 119 -5.10 3.71 -2.28
N LEU A 120 -5.21 4.60 -3.27
CA LEU A 120 -6.15 4.49 -4.37
C LEU A 120 -5.50 5.01 -5.65
N LYS A 121 -6.16 4.84 -6.78
CA LYS A 121 -5.61 5.20 -8.08
C LYS A 121 -6.61 6.01 -8.90
N ALA A 122 -6.10 6.99 -9.67
CA ALA A 122 -6.83 7.65 -10.74
C ALA A 122 -6.31 7.15 -12.08
N PHE A 123 -7.23 6.99 -13.03
CA PHE A 123 -6.95 6.46 -14.37
C PHE A 123 -7.44 7.43 -15.44
N CYS A 124 -6.65 7.58 -16.49
CA CYS A 124 -7.07 8.27 -17.71
C CYS A 124 -7.85 7.30 -18.61
N HIS A 125 -9.07 7.65 -18.97
CA HIS A 125 -9.91 6.90 -19.90
C HIS A 125 -9.59 7.27 -21.36
N ALA A 126 -10.08 6.46 -22.32
CA ALA A 126 -9.85 6.67 -23.75
C ALA A 126 -10.39 8.02 -24.27
N ASP A 127 -11.41 8.58 -23.63
CA ASP A 127 -11.97 9.90 -23.95
C ASP A 127 -11.19 11.08 -23.33
N GLY A 128 -10.09 10.80 -22.63
CA GLY A 128 -9.28 11.77 -21.91
C GLY A 128 -9.83 12.18 -20.54
N SER A 129 -10.98 11.65 -20.11
CA SER A 129 -11.49 11.90 -18.77
C SER A 129 -10.66 11.15 -17.73
N VAL A 130 -10.55 11.72 -16.52
CA VAL A 130 -9.83 11.11 -15.41
C VAL A 130 -10.83 10.70 -14.35
N ASN A 131 -10.71 9.46 -13.86
CA ASN A 131 -11.59 8.89 -12.86
C ASN A 131 -10.80 8.26 -11.71
N VAL A 132 -11.26 8.48 -10.48
CA VAL A 132 -10.72 7.83 -9.27
C VAL A 132 -11.54 6.60 -8.97
N PHE A 133 -10.88 5.46 -8.76
CA PHE A 133 -11.55 4.18 -8.52
C PHE A 133 -11.92 4.01 -7.05
N ARG A 134 -13.23 3.96 -6.73
CA ARG A 134 -13.86 3.68 -5.42
C ARG A 134 -13.32 4.53 -4.25
N PRO A 135 -13.18 5.86 -4.37
CA PRO A 135 -12.65 6.69 -3.29
C PRO A 135 -13.55 6.69 -2.03
N ASP A 136 -14.85 6.47 -2.18
CA ASP A 136 -15.81 6.36 -1.08
C ASP A 136 -15.52 5.15 -0.18
N GLU A 137 -15.13 4.00 -0.75
CA GLU A 137 -14.75 2.82 0.04
C GLU A 137 -13.41 3.02 0.77
N ASN A 138 -12.46 3.77 0.16
CA ASN A 138 -11.25 4.18 0.85
C ASN A 138 -11.55 5.11 2.02
N ALA A 139 -12.46 6.07 1.86
CA ALA A 139 -12.91 6.95 2.93
C ALA A 139 -13.49 6.15 4.11
N LYS A 140 -14.43 5.23 3.84
CA LYS A 140 -15.04 4.36 4.86
C LYS A 140 -14.00 3.50 5.59
N ARG A 141 -13.01 2.95 4.85
CA ARG A 141 -11.94 2.14 5.46
C ARG A 141 -11.00 2.99 6.29
N MET A 142 -10.68 4.22 5.88
CA MET A 142 -9.92 5.17 6.70
C MET A 142 -10.68 5.53 7.99
N GLN A 143 -12.00 5.74 7.93
CA GLN A 143 -12.83 5.98 9.11
C GLN A 143 -12.74 4.81 10.10
N ASN A 144 -12.84 3.56 9.64
CA ASN A 144 -12.65 2.37 10.49
C ASN A 144 -11.23 2.32 11.12
N SER A 145 -10.22 2.76 10.38
CA SER A 145 -8.85 2.85 10.91
C SER A 145 -8.73 3.95 11.97
N CYS A 146 -9.38 5.08 11.76
CA CYS A 146 -9.44 6.18 12.73
C CYS A 146 -10.10 5.75 14.04
N ASP A 147 -11.25 5.08 13.97
CA ASP A 147 -11.96 4.59 15.17
C ASP A 147 -11.06 3.68 16.01
N ARG A 148 -10.35 2.75 15.35
CA ARG A 148 -9.49 1.79 16.04
C ARG A 148 -8.35 2.41 16.84
N ILE A 149 -7.81 3.54 16.37
CA ILE A 149 -6.69 4.23 17.01
C ILE A 149 -7.08 5.63 17.54
N MET A 150 -8.38 5.84 17.79
CA MET A 150 -8.95 7.04 18.40
C MET A 150 -8.52 8.34 17.70
N MET A 151 -8.70 8.39 16.39
CA MET A 151 -8.52 9.60 15.57
C MET A 151 -9.88 10.10 15.06
N PRO A 152 -10.02 11.41 14.78
CA PRO A 152 -11.25 11.94 14.20
C PRO A 152 -11.48 11.39 12.79
N GLN A 153 -12.70 10.94 12.51
CA GLN A 153 -13.09 10.54 11.17
C GLN A 153 -13.15 11.77 10.25
N LEU A 154 -12.58 11.64 9.04
CA LEU A 154 -12.84 12.58 7.97
C LEU A 154 -14.12 12.17 7.25
N PRO A 155 -15.13 13.04 7.09
CA PRO A 155 -16.35 12.74 6.35
C PRO A 155 -16.07 12.28 4.90
N THR A 156 -16.85 11.33 4.40
CA THR A 156 -16.63 10.71 3.08
C THR A 156 -16.63 11.75 1.95
N ASP A 157 -17.54 12.71 2.00
CA ASP A 157 -17.64 13.79 1.02
C ASP A 157 -16.39 14.69 1.02
N LYS A 158 -15.89 15.08 2.20
CA LYS A 158 -14.63 15.84 2.34
C LYS A 158 -13.41 15.03 1.87
N PHE A 159 -13.37 13.74 2.15
CA PHE A 159 -12.31 12.86 1.64
C PHE A 159 -12.31 12.82 0.10
N VAL A 160 -13.47 12.59 -0.51
CA VAL A 160 -13.61 12.53 -1.97
C VAL A 160 -13.28 13.89 -2.59
N GLN A 161 -13.76 15.00 -2.02
CA GLN A 161 -13.43 16.35 -2.45
C GLN A 161 -11.91 16.59 -2.43
N ALA A 162 -11.24 16.25 -1.33
CA ALA A 162 -9.79 16.41 -1.19
C ALA A 162 -9.01 15.57 -2.21
N VAL A 163 -9.47 14.34 -2.50
CA VAL A 163 -8.92 13.47 -3.54
C VAL A 163 -9.08 14.09 -4.93
N GLN A 164 -10.28 14.60 -5.27
CA GLN A 164 -10.51 15.25 -6.55
C GLN A 164 -9.66 16.52 -6.72
N THR A 165 -9.56 17.33 -5.65
CA THR A 165 -8.74 18.56 -5.65
C THR A 165 -7.26 18.27 -5.96
N VAL A 166 -6.66 17.28 -5.31
CA VAL A 166 -5.25 16.97 -5.56
C VAL A 166 -5.02 16.36 -6.94
N VAL A 167 -5.93 15.52 -7.44
CA VAL A 167 -5.81 14.94 -8.79
C VAL A 167 -5.95 16.04 -9.84
N GLN A 168 -6.90 16.95 -9.68
CA GLN A 168 -7.12 18.06 -10.62
C GLN A 168 -5.89 18.97 -10.71
N ASP A 169 -5.24 19.31 -9.59
CA ASP A 169 -4.03 20.16 -9.60
C ASP A 169 -2.81 19.45 -10.19
N ASN A 170 -2.80 18.11 -10.17
CA ASN A 170 -1.73 17.28 -10.70
C ASN A 170 -2.14 16.52 -11.98
N MET A 171 -3.10 17.02 -12.72
CA MET A 171 -3.71 16.36 -13.89
C MET A 171 -2.68 15.91 -14.93
N GLU A 172 -1.65 16.72 -15.20
CA GLU A 172 -0.59 16.43 -16.15
C GLU A 172 0.28 15.22 -15.77
N TYR A 173 0.30 14.84 -14.49
CA TYR A 173 1.01 13.67 -13.97
C TYR A 173 0.16 12.39 -14.01
N VAL A 174 -1.12 12.45 -14.39
CA VAL A 174 -1.93 11.26 -14.64
C VAL A 174 -1.37 10.57 -15.88
N PRO A 175 -0.88 9.30 -15.80
CA PRO A 175 -0.38 8.59 -16.97
C PRO A 175 -1.44 8.52 -18.07
N PRO A 176 -1.07 8.71 -19.35
CA PRO A 176 -2.03 8.72 -20.45
C PRO A 176 -2.68 7.35 -20.63
N TYR A 177 -3.89 7.35 -21.23
CA TYR A 177 -4.56 6.11 -21.61
C TYR A 177 -3.65 5.23 -22.48
N GLY A 178 -3.65 3.93 -22.22
CA GLY A 178 -2.84 2.95 -22.94
C GLY A 178 -1.41 2.75 -22.43
N SER A 179 -0.90 3.64 -21.54
CA SER A 179 0.44 3.46 -20.93
C SER A 179 0.51 2.33 -19.90
N GLY A 180 -0.62 1.79 -19.44
CA GLY A 180 -0.69 0.82 -18.35
C GLY A 180 -0.55 1.43 -16.94
N GLY A 181 -0.13 2.70 -16.83
CA GLY A 181 0.08 3.42 -15.59
C GLY A 181 -1.20 3.96 -14.94
N ALA A 182 -1.02 4.58 -13.78
CA ALA A 182 -2.06 5.30 -13.04
C ALA A 182 -1.44 6.38 -12.16
N LEU A 183 -2.21 7.37 -11.76
CA LEU A 183 -1.81 8.27 -10.68
C LEU A 183 -2.15 7.60 -9.34
N TYR A 184 -1.13 7.21 -8.59
CA TYR A 184 -1.31 6.67 -7.24
C TYR A 184 -1.54 7.79 -6.25
N ILE A 185 -2.57 7.66 -5.44
CA ILE A 185 -3.01 8.65 -4.46
C ILE A 185 -2.77 8.07 -3.08
N ARG A 186 -2.04 8.79 -2.22
CA ARG A 186 -1.67 8.38 -0.86
C ARG A 186 -2.25 9.34 0.18
N PRO A 187 -3.48 9.12 0.65
CA PRO A 187 -3.98 9.77 1.87
C PRO A 187 -3.24 9.27 3.11
N LEU A 188 -2.88 10.19 4.00
CA LEU A 188 -2.23 9.93 5.28
C LEU A 188 -2.89 10.81 6.34
N LEU A 189 -3.35 10.22 7.44
CA LEU A 189 -3.88 10.93 8.59
C LEU A 189 -3.06 10.57 9.83
N PHE A 190 -2.61 11.58 10.57
CA PHE A 190 -1.76 11.37 11.74
C PHE A 190 -1.97 12.43 12.83
N GLY A 191 -1.70 12.05 14.09
CA GLY A 191 -1.71 12.96 15.22
C GLY A 191 -0.51 13.91 15.16
N SER A 192 -0.76 15.20 14.90
CA SER A 192 0.25 16.25 14.74
C SER A 192 0.43 17.10 16.00
N GLY A 193 -0.57 17.16 16.88
CA GLY A 193 -0.51 17.92 18.12
C GLY A 193 0.41 17.30 19.18
N PRO A 194 0.98 18.12 20.07
CA PRO A 194 1.90 17.68 21.11
C PRO A 194 1.19 16.91 22.23
N ARG A 195 1.66 15.69 22.50
CA ARG A 195 1.16 14.85 23.59
C ARG A 195 2.20 13.79 23.98
N ILE A 196 2.67 13.78 25.22
CA ILE A 196 3.64 12.78 25.69
C ILE A 196 2.96 11.64 26.47
N GLY A 197 1.86 11.92 27.19
CA GLY A 197 1.04 10.85 27.77
C GLY A 197 0.35 10.02 26.67
N VAL A 198 0.14 8.72 26.93
CA VAL A 198 -0.55 7.83 25.96
C VAL A 198 -2.04 8.19 25.90
N GLN A 199 -2.35 9.15 25.06
CA GLN A 199 -3.70 9.71 24.83
C GLN A 199 -3.80 10.16 23.36
N PRO A 200 -5.01 10.29 22.80
CA PRO A 200 -5.22 10.88 21.49
C PRO A 200 -4.66 12.30 21.40
N ALA A 201 -4.18 12.70 20.23
CA ALA A 201 -3.78 14.09 19.99
C ALA A 201 -4.99 15.04 20.04
N ALA A 202 -4.76 16.32 20.32
CA ALA A 202 -5.78 17.37 20.18
C ALA A 202 -5.83 17.98 18.78
N GLU A 203 -4.80 17.72 17.97
CA GLU A 203 -4.68 18.20 16.59
C GLU A 203 -4.21 17.06 15.68
N TYR A 204 -4.78 16.99 14.48
CA TYR A 204 -4.46 16.00 13.46
C TYR A 204 -4.25 16.66 12.12
N THR A 205 -3.33 16.09 11.34
CA THR A 205 -3.07 16.51 9.96
C THR A 205 -3.45 15.38 9.00
N PHE A 206 -4.25 15.72 8.00
CA PHE A 206 -4.55 14.89 6.87
C PHE A 206 -3.82 15.41 5.63
N LEU A 207 -3.07 14.53 4.96
CA LEU A 207 -2.32 14.84 3.74
C LEU A 207 -2.77 13.91 2.62
N ILE A 208 -2.77 14.40 1.40
CA ILE A 208 -2.85 13.54 0.21
C ILE A 208 -1.73 13.93 -0.75
N LEU A 209 -0.75 13.06 -0.92
CA LEU A 209 0.24 13.18 -1.99
C LEU A 209 -0.14 12.26 -3.16
N VAL A 210 0.31 12.60 -4.37
CA VAL A 210 0.10 11.80 -5.57
C VAL A 210 1.42 11.56 -6.29
N ILE A 211 1.56 10.39 -6.91
CA ILE A 211 2.72 10.04 -7.75
C ILE A 211 2.26 9.24 -8.97
N PRO A 212 2.83 9.48 -10.17
CA PRO A 212 2.62 8.61 -11.32
C PRO A 212 3.31 7.26 -11.08
N VAL A 213 2.61 6.16 -11.34
CA VAL A 213 3.11 4.79 -11.12
C VAL A 213 2.73 3.87 -12.28
N GLY A 214 3.57 2.88 -12.51
CA GLY A 214 3.29 1.71 -13.35
C GLY A 214 3.02 0.47 -12.51
N ASP A 215 3.51 -0.67 -13.00
CA ASP A 215 3.37 -1.95 -12.32
C ASP A 215 4.24 -2.02 -11.05
N TYR A 216 3.66 -2.52 -9.96
CA TYR A 216 4.37 -2.69 -8.68
C TYR A 216 5.47 -3.77 -8.75
N TYR A 217 5.18 -4.89 -9.41
CA TYR A 217 6.16 -5.92 -9.73
C TYR A 217 6.52 -5.83 -11.21
N LYS A 218 7.82 -5.87 -11.53
CA LYS A 218 8.29 -5.84 -12.92
C LYS A 218 7.68 -6.98 -13.71
N GLY A 219 7.10 -6.65 -14.87
CA GLY A 219 6.41 -7.59 -15.73
C GLY A 219 4.91 -7.74 -15.46
N GLY A 220 4.38 -7.02 -14.47
CA GLY A 220 2.93 -6.95 -14.21
C GLY A 220 2.27 -8.31 -14.11
N LEU A 221 1.17 -8.50 -14.87
CA LEU A 221 0.44 -9.76 -14.92
C LEU A 221 1.27 -10.92 -15.52
N SER A 222 2.24 -10.64 -16.40
CA SER A 222 2.96 -11.68 -17.15
C SER A 222 4.02 -12.43 -16.34
N SER A 223 4.38 -11.98 -15.15
CA SER A 223 5.44 -12.56 -14.34
C SER A 223 4.92 -13.01 -12.97
N PRO A 224 4.50 -14.29 -12.83
CA PRO A 224 4.09 -14.81 -11.52
C PRO A 224 5.19 -14.67 -10.48
N VAL A 225 4.84 -14.25 -9.28
CA VAL A 225 5.78 -14.14 -8.15
C VAL A 225 5.79 -15.43 -7.33
N ASN A 226 6.95 -15.70 -6.70
CA ASN A 226 7.06 -16.78 -5.73
C ASN A 226 7.00 -16.21 -4.31
N ALA A 227 6.23 -16.82 -3.44
CA ALA A 227 6.04 -16.39 -2.07
C ALA A 227 6.74 -17.33 -1.08
N LEU A 228 7.17 -16.77 0.05
CA LEU A 228 7.62 -17.52 1.23
C LEU A 228 6.49 -17.55 2.25
N LEU A 229 6.18 -18.73 2.80
CA LEU A 229 5.33 -18.84 3.99
C LEU A 229 6.13 -18.35 5.20
N ILE A 230 5.64 -17.30 5.87
CA ILE A 230 6.29 -16.69 7.03
C ILE A 230 5.74 -17.34 8.30
N GLU A 231 6.59 -18.07 9.04
CA GLU A 231 6.24 -18.76 10.28
C GLU A 231 6.97 -18.20 11.51
N ASP A 232 8.07 -17.45 11.30
CA ASP A 232 8.87 -16.86 12.38
C ASP A 232 8.31 -15.52 12.89
N PHE A 233 7.30 -14.96 12.22
CA PHE A 233 6.72 -13.65 12.51
C PHE A 233 5.22 -13.68 12.32
N ASP A 234 4.50 -12.99 13.21
CA ASP A 234 3.08 -12.72 13.05
C ASP A 234 2.87 -11.35 12.38
N ARG A 235 1.98 -11.29 11.39
CA ARG A 235 1.60 -10.02 10.78
C ARG A 235 0.72 -9.18 11.71
N ALA A 236 -0.25 -9.83 12.35
CA ALA A 236 -1.19 -9.16 13.25
C ALA A 236 -1.86 -10.17 14.20
N ALA A 237 -2.05 -9.76 15.45
CA ALA A 237 -2.82 -10.53 16.41
C ALA A 237 -4.33 -10.55 16.06
N PRO A 238 -5.11 -11.60 16.42
CA PRO A 238 -6.54 -11.72 16.09
C PRO A 238 -7.43 -10.60 16.60
N ARG A 239 -7.05 -9.94 17.70
CA ARG A 239 -7.73 -8.78 18.28
C ARG A 239 -6.88 -7.51 18.22
N GLY A 240 -5.87 -7.52 17.38
CA GLY A 240 -4.93 -6.42 17.18
C GLY A 240 -5.46 -5.38 16.20
N VAL A 241 -4.58 -4.93 15.33
CA VAL A 241 -4.85 -3.86 14.36
C VAL A 241 -4.74 -4.32 12.90
N GLY A 242 -4.74 -5.64 12.65
CA GLY A 242 -4.57 -6.21 11.30
C GLY A 242 -5.66 -5.79 10.32
N SER A 243 -6.92 -5.69 10.76
CA SER A 243 -8.06 -5.31 9.94
C SER A 243 -8.15 -3.82 9.62
N VAL A 244 -7.25 -2.99 10.15
CA VAL A 244 -7.21 -1.54 9.91
C VAL A 244 -5.87 -1.13 9.29
N LYS A 245 -5.89 -0.04 8.53
CA LYS A 245 -4.73 0.38 7.72
C LYS A 245 -3.83 1.36 8.48
N VAL A 246 -3.34 0.93 9.66
CA VAL A 246 -2.46 1.74 10.52
C VAL A 246 -0.99 1.59 10.12
N ALA A 247 -0.22 2.66 10.26
CA ALA A 247 1.19 2.72 9.85
C ALA A 247 2.06 1.65 10.54
N GLY A 248 1.79 1.35 11.80
CA GLY A 248 2.54 0.37 12.60
C GLY A 248 2.55 -1.05 12.03
N ASN A 249 1.47 -1.48 11.38
CA ASN A 249 1.40 -2.81 10.74
C ASN A 249 2.47 -2.97 9.66
N TYR A 250 2.80 -1.90 8.94
CA TYR A 250 3.78 -1.92 7.85
C TYR A 250 5.21 -1.77 8.34
N ALA A 251 5.43 -1.02 9.41
CA ALA A 251 6.75 -0.91 10.04
C ALA A 251 7.20 -2.26 10.61
N ALA A 252 6.31 -3.03 11.22
CA ALA A 252 6.60 -4.37 11.73
C ALA A 252 6.94 -5.38 10.62
N ASP A 253 6.39 -5.20 9.41
CA ASP A 253 6.63 -6.09 8.26
C ASP A 253 7.99 -5.84 7.55
N LEU A 254 8.71 -4.77 7.86
CA LEU A 254 9.96 -4.43 7.17
C LEU A 254 11.01 -5.53 7.32
N LEU A 255 11.19 -6.08 8.52
CA LEU A 255 12.19 -7.11 8.77
C LEU A 255 11.83 -8.45 8.10
N PRO A 256 10.65 -9.05 8.33
CA PRO A 256 10.29 -10.30 7.68
C PRO A 256 10.28 -10.20 6.14
N ASN A 257 9.82 -9.08 5.58
CA ASN A 257 9.85 -8.84 4.14
C ASN A 257 11.28 -8.77 3.60
N MET A 258 12.20 -8.10 4.31
CA MET A 258 13.62 -8.06 3.92
C MET A 258 14.25 -9.47 4.00
N LEU A 259 13.94 -10.25 5.02
CA LEU A 259 14.45 -11.63 5.18
C LEU A 259 13.92 -12.55 4.07
N SER A 260 12.65 -12.43 3.71
CA SER A 260 12.03 -13.14 2.59
C SER A 260 12.75 -12.82 1.27
N LYS A 261 12.98 -11.54 0.98
CA LYS A 261 13.70 -11.08 -0.22
C LYS A 261 15.13 -11.60 -0.27
N LYS A 262 15.85 -11.64 0.85
CA LYS A 262 17.20 -12.22 0.93
C LYS A 262 17.23 -13.71 0.61
N LYS A 263 16.14 -14.44 0.89
CA LYS A 263 15.95 -15.86 0.52
C LYS A 263 15.47 -16.03 -0.93
N GLY A 264 15.32 -14.96 -1.71
CA GLY A 264 14.88 -14.97 -3.11
C GLY A 264 13.37 -14.93 -3.32
N PHE A 265 12.59 -14.63 -2.28
CA PHE A 265 11.14 -14.51 -2.35
C PHE A 265 10.70 -13.05 -2.25
N PRO A 266 10.11 -12.46 -3.30
CA PRO A 266 9.73 -11.05 -3.31
C PRO A 266 8.57 -10.71 -2.37
N VAL A 267 7.78 -11.71 -1.93
CA VAL A 267 6.61 -11.53 -1.07
C VAL A 267 6.50 -12.64 -0.03
N GLY A 268 6.04 -12.31 1.18
CA GLY A 268 5.72 -13.25 2.25
C GLY A 268 4.22 -13.50 2.33
N LEU A 269 3.80 -14.73 2.66
CA LEU A 269 2.44 -15.10 3.04
C LEU A 269 2.42 -15.38 4.54
N TYR A 270 1.46 -14.81 5.25
CA TYR A 270 1.29 -15.00 6.69
C TYR A 270 0.15 -15.96 7.01
N LEU A 271 0.33 -16.68 8.10
CA LEU A 271 -0.71 -17.48 8.74
C LEU A 271 -1.32 -16.74 9.93
N ASP A 272 -2.43 -17.29 10.45
CA ASP A 272 -3.05 -16.78 11.67
C ASP A 272 -2.11 -16.88 12.87
N ALA A 273 -1.99 -15.80 13.64
CA ALA A 273 -1.07 -15.71 14.77
C ALA A 273 -1.44 -16.64 15.95
N GLN A 274 -2.66 -17.16 16.00
CA GLN A 274 -3.11 -17.98 17.11
C GLN A 274 -2.74 -19.46 16.95
N THR A 275 -2.91 -20.00 15.74
CA THR A 275 -2.76 -21.44 15.51
C THR A 275 -1.73 -21.78 14.44
N GLN A 276 -1.27 -20.80 13.67
CA GLN A 276 -0.37 -20.96 12.52
C GLN A 276 -0.86 -22.04 11.53
N SER A 277 -2.20 -22.12 11.37
CA SER A 277 -2.84 -23.18 10.59
C SER A 277 -3.71 -22.64 9.45
N PHE A 278 -4.07 -21.35 9.50
CA PHE A 278 -4.93 -20.76 8.49
C PHE A 278 -4.21 -19.64 7.73
N VAL A 279 -4.37 -19.64 6.42
CA VAL A 279 -3.87 -18.57 5.54
C VAL A 279 -4.58 -17.27 5.84
N GLU A 280 -3.83 -16.17 6.00
CA GLU A 280 -4.40 -14.83 6.17
C GLU A 280 -4.13 -13.97 4.93
N GLU A 281 -3.02 -13.26 4.87
CA GLU A 281 -2.72 -12.39 3.74
C GLU A 281 -1.23 -12.31 3.44
N PHE A 282 -0.89 -11.85 2.25
CA PHE A 282 0.49 -11.52 1.92
C PHE A 282 0.94 -10.24 2.63
N SER A 283 2.23 -9.97 2.67
CA SER A 283 2.85 -8.81 3.31
C SER A 283 2.14 -7.48 2.99
N THR A 284 1.69 -7.29 1.75
CA THR A 284 1.09 -6.01 1.29
C THR A 284 -0.20 -6.18 0.48
N SER A 285 -0.76 -7.39 0.40
CA SER A 285 -1.92 -7.72 -0.45
C SER A 285 -2.72 -8.88 0.12
N ASN A 286 -4.01 -8.97 -0.23
CA ASN A 286 -4.84 -10.09 0.19
C ASN A 286 -4.54 -11.35 -0.63
N PHE A 287 -4.80 -12.50 0.00
CA PHE A 287 -4.76 -13.81 -0.66
C PHE A 287 -6.10 -14.13 -1.33
N VAL A 288 -6.01 -14.72 -2.52
CA VAL A 288 -7.15 -15.35 -3.21
C VAL A 288 -6.69 -16.67 -3.82
N GLY A 289 -7.44 -17.73 -3.58
CA GLY A 289 -7.30 -19.02 -4.23
C GLY A 289 -8.44 -19.26 -5.22
N ILE A 290 -8.13 -19.82 -6.38
CA ILE A 290 -9.09 -20.22 -7.41
C ILE A 290 -9.06 -21.74 -7.53
N ASP A 291 -10.22 -22.35 -7.37
CA ASP A 291 -10.47 -23.75 -7.71
C ASP A 291 -11.31 -23.78 -9.01
N ASN A 292 -10.66 -24.05 -10.13
CA ASN A 292 -11.31 -24.06 -11.44
C ASN A 292 -12.26 -25.24 -11.59
N ALA A 293 -11.96 -26.38 -10.95
CA ALA A 293 -12.81 -27.58 -11.03
C ALA A 293 -14.13 -27.38 -10.29
N ALA A 294 -14.10 -26.75 -9.13
CA ALA A 294 -15.29 -26.40 -8.34
C ALA A 294 -15.88 -25.03 -8.71
N ASN A 295 -15.25 -24.30 -9.65
CA ASN A 295 -15.65 -22.94 -10.05
C ASN A 295 -15.74 -21.96 -8.90
N LYS A 296 -14.69 -21.94 -8.03
CA LYS A 296 -14.68 -21.15 -6.79
C LYS A 296 -13.63 -20.07 -6.80
N TYR A 297 -14.01 -18.94 -6.17
CA TYR A 297 -13.13 -17.86 -5.75
C TYR A 297 -13.11 -17.86 -4.21
N VAL A 298 -11.99 -18.16 -3.59
CA VAL A 298 -11.86 -18.35 -2.16
C VAL A 298 -10.90 -17.31 -1.57
N THR A 299 -11.33 -16.58 -0.55
CA THR A 299 -10.49 -15.59 0.13
C THR A 299 -10.62 -15.71 1.65
N PRO A 300 -9.53 -15.46 2.42
CA PRO A 300 -9.56 -15.60 3.87
C PRO A 300 -10.53 -14.63 4.55
N LYS A 301 -11.31 -15.14 5.49
CA LYS A 301 -12.10 -14.36 6.43
C LYS A 301 -11.51 -14.47 7.81
N SER A 302 -10.85 -13.41 8.26
CA SER A 302 -10.20 -13.33 9.58
C SER A 302 -10.32 -11.91 10.14
N PRO A 303 -10.41 -11.75 11.46
CA PRO A 303 -10.40 -10.42 12.09
C PRO A 303 -9.04 -9.70 11.98
N SER A 304 -7.99 -10.40 11.53
CA SER A 304 -6.65 -9.84 11.33
C SER A 304 -6.37 -9.42 9.89
N VAL A 305 -7.21 -9.82 8.93
CA VAL A 305 -7.02 -9.50 7.50
C VAL A 305 -7.60 -8.13 7.18
N LEU A 306 -6.84 -7.31 6.45
CA LEU A 306 -7.29 -6.00 5.99
C LEU A 306 -8.36 -6.16 4.89
N PRO A 307 -9.58 -5.56 5.03
CA PRO A 307 -10.59 -5.60 3.99
C PRO A 307 -10.13 -4.82 2.73
N SER A 308 -9.62 -5.53 1.72
CA SER A 308 -9.13 -4.92 0.49
C SER A 308 -10.29 -4.47 -0.40
N ILE A 309 -10.21 -3.23 -0.90
CA ILE A 309 -11.18 -2.69 -1.85
C ILE A 309 -11.06 -3.39 -3.20
N THR A 310 -9.84 -3.72 -3.61
CA THR A 310 -9.62 -4.51 -4.83
C THR A 310 -10.23 -5.90 -4.70
N ASN A 311 -10.04 -6.59 -3.55
CA ASN A 311 -10.65 -7.89 -3.32
C ASN A 311 -12.18 -7.82 -3.33
N LYS A 312 -12.79 -6.83 -2.67
CA LYS A 312 -14.24 -6.57 -2.75
C LYS A 312 -14.74 -6.41 -4.19
N SER A 313 -13.97 -5.70 -5.03
CA SER A 313 -14.32 -5.51 -6.43
C SER A 313 -14.21 -6.81 -7.21
N LEU A 314 -13.13 -7.57 -7.00
CA LEU A 314 -12.92 -8.86 -7.65
C LEU A 314 -13.93 -9.92 -7.23
N MET A 315 -14.36 -9.95 -5.98
CA MET A 315 -15.44 -10.83 -5.50
C MET A 315 -16.76 -10.57 -6.26
N GLN A 316 -17.09 -9.29 -6.47
CA GLN A 316 -18.28 -8.93 -7.23
C GLN A 316 -18.16 -9.34 -8.70
N ILE A 317 -17.00 -9.05 -9.32
CA ILE A 317 -16.72 -9.46 -10.70
C ILE A 317 -16.73 -11.00 -10.82
N ALA A 318 -16.13 -11.73 -9.88
CA ALA A 318 -16.10 -13.18 -9.87
C ALA A 318 -17.52 -13.79 -9.80
N ALA A 319 -18.38 -13.23 -8.94
CA ALA A 319 -19.78 -13.64 -8.86
C ALA A 319 -20.53 -13.39 -10.19
N ASP A 320 -20.31 -12.25 -10.82
CA ASP A 320 -20.92 -11.92 -12.12
C ASP A 320 -20.39 -12.80 -13.27
N GLU A 321 -19.17 -13.32 -13.13
CA GLU A 321 -18.58 -14.32 -14.04
C GLU A 321 -19.00 -15.75 -13.71
N GLY A 322 -19.87 -15.93 -12.71
CA GLY A 322 -20.46 -17.21 -12.35
C GLY A 322 -19.61 -18.04 -11.38
N LEU A 323 -18.55 -17.49 -10.79
CA LEU A 323 -17.82 -18.20 -9.73
C LEU A 323 -18.57 -18.15 -8.41
N VAL A 324 -18.47 -19.24 -7.63
CA VAL A 324 -18.93 -19.28 -6.24
C VAL A 324 -17.89 -18.57 -5.37
N VAL A 325 -18.25 -17.42 -4.78
CA VAL A 325 -17.36 -16.64 -3.92
C VAL A 325 -17.51 -17.14 -2.48
N GLU A 326 -16.38 -17.56 -1.89
CA GLU A 326 -16.29 -18.01 -0.50
C GLU A 326 -15.35 -17.12 0.31
N GLU A 327 -15.87 -16.49 1.36
CA GLU A 327 -15.06 -15.84 2.40
C GLU A 327 -15.10 -16.73 3.65
N ARG A 328 -13.99 -17.39 3.95
CA ARG A 328 -13.88 -18.34 5.06
C ARG A 328 -12.44 -18.53 5.54
N PRO A 329 -12.20 -19.14 6.72
CA PRO A 329 -10.87 -19.63 7.06
C PRO A 329 -10.37 -20.65 6.00
N ILE A 330 -9.10 -20.56 5.62
CA ILE A 330 -8.46 -21.44 4.65
C ILE A 330 -7.32 -22.18 5.36
N PRO A 331 -7.46 -23.48 5.65
CA PRO A 331 -6.37 -24.28 6.19
C PRO A 331 -5.15 -24.23 5.26
N VAL A 332 -3.94 -24.19 5.82
CA VAL A 332 -2.70 -24.10 5.02
C VAL A 332 -2.53 -25.30 4.08
N GLU A 333 -3.04 -26.46 4.46
CA GLU A 333 -3.03 -27.67 3.64
C GLU A 333 -3.91 -27.53 2.39
N GLU A 334 -4.94 -26.70 2.45
CA GLU A 334 -5.84 -26.44 1.30
C GLU A 334 -5.14 -25.72 0.16
N LEU A 335 -3.95 -25.13 0.39
CA LEU A 335 -3.14 -24.55 -0.69
C LEU A 335 -2.88 -25.55 -1.84
N GLU A 336 -2.89 -26.85 -1.56
CA GLU A 336 -2.70 -27.91 -2.58
C GLU A 336 -3.87 -28.04 -3.55
N SER A 337 -5.06 -27.57 -3.16
CA SER A 337 -6.28 -27.70 -3.96
C SER A 337 -6.53 -26.56 -4.94
N PHE A 338 -5.80 -25.45 -4.81
CA PHE A 338 -5.98 -24.31 -5.70
C PHE A 338 -5.21 -24.47 -7.02
N ASP A 339 -5.89 -24.26 -8.14
CA ASP A 339 -5.26 -24.19 -9.46
C ASP A 339 -4.51 -22.88 -9.67
N GLU A 340 -5.05 -21.77 -9.15
CA GLU A 340 -4.48 -20.43 -9.27
C GLU A 340 -4.47 -19.73 -7.92
N VAL A 341 -3.41 -18.99 -7.63
CA VAL A 341 -3.33 -18.10 -6.45
C VAL A 341 -2.96 -16.71 -6.89
N LEU A 342 -3.63 -15.72 -6.28
CA LEU A 342 -3.46 -14.30 -6.58
C LEU A 342 -3.14 -13.52 -5.31
N ALA A 343 -2.24 -12.56 -5.47
CA ALA A 343 -2.02 -11.47 -4.52
C ALA A 343 -2.77 -10.24 -5.02
N VAL A 344 -3.76 -9.74 -4.28
CA VAL A 344 -4.65 -8.67 -4.74
C VAL A 344 -4.61 -7.43 -3.85
N GLY A 345 -4.53 -6.24 -4.46
CA GLY A 345 -4.48 -4.98 -3.74
C GLY A 345 -4.33 -3.79 -4.69
N THR A 346 -4.49 -2.57 -4.20
CA THR A 346 -4.47 -1.35 -5.03
C THR A 346 -3.16 -1.17 -5.80
N ALA A 347 -2.01 -1.44 -5.16
CA ALA A 347 -0.71 -1.26 -5.81
C ALA A 347 -0.49 -2.28 -6.92
N VAL A 348 -0.73 -3.56 -6.61
CA VAL A 348 -0.49 -4.70 -7.50
C VAL A 348 -1.64 -4.99 -8.45
N VAL A 349 -2.84 -4.48 -8.20
CA VAL A 349 -4.13 -4.85 -8.81
C VAL A 349 -4.39 -6.34 -8.60
N VAL A 350 -3.86 -7.19 -9.49
CA VAL A 350 -3.80 -8.66 -9.39
C VAL A 350 -2.41 -9.10 -9.80
N THR A 351 -1.71 -9.80 -8.92
CA THR A 351 -0.42 -10.44 -9.22
C THR A 351 -0.57 -11.95 -9.09
N PRO A 352 -0.31 -12.72 -10.14
CA PRO A 352 -0.31 -14.17 -10.05
C PRO A 352 0.79 -14.66 -9.12
N VAL A 353 0.50 -15.65 -8.29
CA VAL A 353 1.49 -16.34 -7.46
C VAL A 353 1.79 -17.69 -8.07
N GLY A 354 3.03 -17.89 -8.53
CA GLY A 354 3.45 -19.13 -9.17
C GLY A 354 3.71 -20.26 -8.17
N SER A 355 4.19 -19.91 -6.98
CA SER A 355 4.39 -20.89 -5.90
C SER A 355 4.43 -20.23 -4.53
N ILE A 356 4.10 -21.03 -3.50
CA ILE A 356 4.32 -20.70 -2.09
C ILE A 356 5.26 -21.77 -1.51
N THR A 357 6.35 -21.33 -0.88
CA THR A 357 7.35 -22.23 -0.28
C THR A 357 7.28 -22.12 1.24
N ARG A 358 7.15 -23.26 1.91
CA ARG A 358 7.28 -23.44 3.35
C ARG A 358 8.65 -24.01 3.65
N LEU A 359 9.41 -23.35 4.54
CA LEU A 359 10.75 -23.80 4.95
C LEU A 359 10.68 -24.29 6.40
N ASN A 360 10.78 -25.59 6.58
CA ASN A 360 10.99 -26.15 7.92
C ASN A 360 12.50 -26.21 8.20
N VAL A 361 13.03 -25.08 8.75
CA VAL A 361 14.47 -24.92 8.96
C VAL A 361 15.03 -25.96 9.92
N ASP A 362 14.28 -26.35 10.95
CA ASP A 362 14.72 -27.30 11.98
C ASP A 362 14.81 -28.74 11.46
N ALA A 363 13.94 -29.10 10.52
CA ALA A 363 13.93 -30.42 9.88
C ALA A 363 14.76 -30.48 8.59
N GLY A 364 15.23 -29.34 8.09
CA GLY A 364 15.88 -29.27 6.77
C GLY A 364 14.95 -29.58 5.59
N GLU A 365 13.65 -29.50 5.82
CA GLU A 365 12.62 -29.84 4.84
C GLU A 365 12.08 -28.59 4.14
N MET A 366 11.69 -28.75 2.88
CA MET A 366 11.06 -27.72 2.08
C MET A 366 9.80 -28.29 1.42
N LYS A 367 8.64 -27.69 1.70
CA LYS A 367 7.40 -27.98 1.00
C LYS A 367 7.07 -26.83 0.06
N LYS A 368 6.83 -27.16 -1.22
CA LYS A 368 6.47 -26.17 -2.25
C LYS A 368 5.08 -26.47 -2.78
N TYR A 369 4.19 -25.50 -2.64
CA TYR A 369 2.89 -25.48 -3.28
C TYR A 369 3.06 -24.77 -4.65
N GLN A 370 2.72 -25.44 -5.73
CA GLN A 370 2.88 -24.93 -7.09
C GLN A 370 1.50 -24.67 -7.70
N PHE A 371 1.31 -23.48 -8.30
CA PHE A 371 0.04 -23.08 -8.91
C PHE A 371 0.23 -22.89 -10.41
N GLY A 372 -0.69 -23.49 -11.20
CA GLY A 372 -0.62 -23.45 -12.65
C GLY A 372 0.67 -24.03 -13.23
N SER A 373 0.99 -23.70 -14.47
CA SER A 373 2.30 -23.95 -15.05
C SER A 373 3.26 -22.79 -14.72
N LYS A 374 4.55 -23.08 -14.61
CA LYS A 374 5.59 -22.21 -14.08
C LYS A 374 5.67 -20.83 -14.75
N ASP A 375 5.17 -20.69 -15.98
CA ASP A 375 5.31 -19.49 -16.80
C ASP A 375 3.98 -19.03 -17.42
N THR A 376 2.83 -19.59 -17.01
CA THR A 376 1.53 -19.22 -17.56
C THR A 376 0.57 -18.73 -16.50
N ILE A 377 -0.06 -17.62 -16.79
CA ILE A 377 -1.13 -17.06 -15.97
C ILE A 377 -2.38 -17.91 -16.15
N GLY A 378 -3.01 -18.26 -15.04
CA GLY A 378 -4.26 -18.98 -15.07
C GLY A 378 -5.37 -18.21 -15.82
N PRO A 379 -6.29 -18.95 -16.47
CA PRO A 379 -7.35 -18.34 -17.28
C PRO A 379 -8.28 -17.47 -16.44
N THR A 380 -8.61 -17.89 -15.21
CA THR A 380 -9.49 -17.15 -14.31
C THR A 380 -8.82 -15.88 -13.80
N THR A 381 -7.53 -15.95 -13.42
CA THR A 381 -6.71 -14.77 -13.07
C THR A 381 -6.73 -13.74 -14.19
N ARG A 382 -6.45 -14.17 -15.43
CA ARG A 382 -6.45 -13.28 -16.60
C ARG A 382 -7.81 -12.64 -16.84
N LYS A 383 -8.87 -13.41 -16.72
CA LYS A 383 -10.25 -12.93 -16.92
C LYS A 383 -10.59 -11.85 -15.88
N LEU A 384 -10.37 -12.13 -14.61
CA LEU A 384 -10.65 -11.19 -13.51
C LEU A 384 -9.81 -9.90 -13.61
N TYR A 385 -8.51 -10.03 -13.93
CA TYR A 385 -7.64 -8.87 -14.15
C TYR A 385 -8.14 -8.01 -15.32
N ASN A 386 -8.42 -8.61 -16.47
CA ASN A 386 -8.87 -7.87 -17.64
C ASN A 386 -10.17 -7.11 -17.36
N ARG A 387 -11.12 -7.75 -16.65
CA ARG A 387 -12.40 -7.13 -16.30
C ARG A 387 -12.22 -5.93 -15.38
N VAL A 388 -11.46 -6.07 -14.27
CA VAL A 388 -11.27 -4.95 -13.36
C VAL A 388 -10.50 -3.80 -14.04
N ARG A 389 -9.52 -4.11 -14.92
CA ARG A 389 -8.77 -3.10 -15.66
C ARG A 389 -9.64 -2.40 -16.70
N ALA A 390 -10.48 -3.14 -17.41
CA ALA A 390 -11.42 -2.56 -18.40
C ALA A 390 -12.38 -1.55 -17.72
N ILE A 391 -12.90 -1.87 -16.53
CA ILE A 391 -13.72 -0.94 -15.75
C ILE A 391 -12.89 0.28 -15.31
N GLN A 392 -11.67 0.08 -14.79
CA GLN A 392 -10.79 1.15 -14.34
C GLN A 392 -10.37 2.10 -15.45
N ASN A 393 -10.17 1.59 -16.67
CA ASN A 393 -9.77 2.36 -17.84
C ASN A 393 -10.96 2.94 -18.64
N GLY A 394 -12.20 2.65 -18.24
CA GLY A 394 -13.39 3.08 -18.98
C GLY A 394 -13.61 2.36 -20.30
N GLU A 395 -13.01 1.18 -20.49
CA GLU A 395 -13.17 0.31 -21.66
C GLU A 395 -14.44 -0.53 -21.57
N GLU A 396 -15.00 -0.67 -20.37
CA GLU A 396 -16.24 -1.33 -20.07
C GLU A 396 -17.13 -0.42 -19.22
N GLU A 397 -18.46 -0.53 -19.42
CA GLU A 397 -19.45 0.21 -18.66
C GLU A 397 -19.32 -0.10 -17.16
N ASP A 398 -19.19 0.96 -16.35
CA ASP A 398 -19.15 0.86 -14.89
C ASP A 398 -20.57 0.72 -14.31
N LYS A 399 -21.17 -0.45 -14.45
CA LYS A 399 -22.50 -0.76 -13.88
C LYS A 399 -22.56 -0.70 -12.36
N TYR A 400 -21.40 -0.58 -11.68
CA TYR A 400 -21.30 -0.59 -10.24
C TYR A 400 -21.16 0.81 -9.63
N GLY A 401 -20.89 1.83 -10.44
CA GLY A 401 -20.62 3.19 -9.98
C GLY A 401 -19.31 3.33 -9.21
N TRP A 402 -18.26 2.61 -9.62
CA TRP A 402 -16.95 2.63 -8.94
C TRP A 402 -16.04 3.75 -9.41
N ASN A 403 -16.26 4.30 -10.58
CA ASN A 403 -15.47 5.36 -11.18
C ASN A 403 -16.03 6.74 -10.83
N PHE A 404 -15.29 7.51 -10.07
CA PHE A 404 -15.63 8.88 -9.67
C PHE A 404 -14.89 9.86 -10.55
N LYS A 405 -15.60 10.55 -11.43
CA LYS A 405 -15.02 11.50 -12.37
C LYS A 405 -14.38 12.68 -11.63
N VAL A 406 -13.17 13.04 -12.03
CA VAL A 406 -12.51 14.28 -11.64
C VAL A 406 -12.99 15.39 -12.59
N ASN A 407 -13.59 16.45 -12.02
CA ASN A 407 -14.20 17.54 -12.79
C ASN A 407 -13.21 18.68 -13.06
#